data_dd0a233fee0e133ea61a153ef0c0ac96
#
_entry.id   dd0a233fee0e133ea61a153ef0c0ac96
#
_cell.length_a   1.000
_cell.length_b   1.000
_cell.length_c   1.000
_cell.angle_alpha   90.00
_cell.angle_beta   90.00
_cell.angle_gamma   90.00
#
_symmetry.space_group_name_H-M   'P 1'
#
loop_
_entity.id
_entity.type
_entity.pdbx_description
1 polymer ?
#
loop_
_entity_poly.entity_id
_entity_poly.type
_entity_poly.pdbx_seq_one_letter_code
_entity_poly.pdbx_strand_id
1 'polypeptide(L)'
;MKRVFSLIVALCLVVAMAMPAFAANDVLLIAPKPDTAKLEAAKLADEYDWKQLEGQGITLNVFNWGEYMSLGQDGAMHVNKEFEALTGIKVNYQTFDNNEGMYTKLKSGGAIYDVVIPSDYMIAKMIKEDMLQPLDWSLIPNATMYISEKYMDLEYDPGNVYSVPYTWGTVGIIYNSTLVNEVPISWAALWNEEYANDILMFGNSRDAFAIALLKNGRSLNPKTLDDVEVAMEDLIAQKGVVQAYVNDEIFDKMCGGEAALAPYYAGDALTMMEENPDLGFVVPVEGTNMFTDAAVIPKDAQNVLAAHMYINFLNEVDVALANAEYIYYPTPHMGAYELLDEDMKNNPVAYPSDDVLANTEVFTILDEEISKAMDTAWSDIRSFNQTANDLFAPTVFLILVIATVAINVIRSRRIKKRIEY
;
A
#
# COMPACT_ATOMS: atom_id res chain seq x y z
N MET A 1 -77.40 -6.52 25.40
CA MET A 1 -75.92 -6.52 25.57
C MET A 1 -75.32 -7.89 25.89
N LYS A 2 -75.94 -8.79 26.64
CA LYS A 2 -75.39 -10.13 26.99
C LYS A 2 -75.28 -11.10 25.80
N ARG A 3 -76.10 -10.99 24.75
CA ARG A 3 -76.07 -11.89 23.57
C ARG A 3 -75.01 -11.46 22.50
N VAL A 4 -74.60 -10.22 22.45
CA VAL A 4 -73.57 -9.73 21.51
C VAL A 4 -72.21 -10.09 22.04
N PHE A 5 -72.01 -10.09 23.37
CA PHE A 5 -70.73 -10.47 23.96
C PHE A 5 -70.41 -11.97 23.81
N SER A 6 -71.45 -12.83 23.78
CA SER A 6 -71.26 -14.26 23.60
C SER A 6 -70.89 -14.62 22.17
N LEU A 7 -71.37 -13.83 21.16
CA LEU A 7 -70.99 -14.05 19.75
C LEU A 7 -69.57 -13.61 19.44
N ILE A 8 -69.08 -12.52 20.07
CA ILE A 8 -67.71 -12.03 19.88
C ILE A 8 -66.68 -13.01 20.48
N VAL A 9 -66.99 -13.57 21.67
CA VAL A 9 -66.12 -14.58 22.30
C VAL A 9 -66.11 -15.89 21.52
N ALA A 10 -67.24 -16.29 20.94
CA ALA A 10 -67.29 -17.50 20.08
C ALA A 10 -66.54 -17.26 18.76
N LEU A 11 -66.58 -16.06 18.16
CA LEU A 11 -65.84 -15.73 16.93
C LEU A 11 -64.35 -15.65 17.17
N CYS A 12 -63.89 -15.13 18.33
CA CYS A 12 -62.49 -15.13 18.69
C CYS A 12 -61.91 -16.55 18.96
N LEU A 13 -62.74 -17.46 19.49
CA LEU A 13 -62.34 -18.84 19.72
C LEU A 13 -62.27 -19.66 18.42
N VAL A 14 -63.13 -19.38 17.42
CA VAL A 14 -63.10 -20.08 16.11
C VAL A 14 -61.95 -19.58 15.23
N VAL A 15 -61.56 -18.29 15.36
CA VAL A 15 -60.38 -17.75 14.69
C VAL A 15 -59.09 -18.25 15.32
N ALA A 16 -59.06 -18.54 16.61
CA ALA A 16 -57.89 -19.13 17.28
C ALA A 16 -57.67 -20.63 16.92
N MET A 17 -58.71 -21.34 16.42
CA MET A 17 -58.58 -22.75 16.00
C MET A 17 -58.33 -22.95 14.52
N ALA A 18 -58.29 -21.88 13.72
CA ALA A 18 -58.05 -21.94 12.28
C ALA A 18 -56.67 -21.40 11.85
N MET A 19 -55.74 -21.13 12.77
CA MET A 19 -54.34 -20.96 12.39
C MET A 19 -53.79 -22.35 12.09
N PRO A 20 -53.27 -22.59 10.83
CA PRO A 20 -52.45 -23.76 10.62
C PRO A 20 -51.34 -23.72 11.64
N ALA A 21 -51.12 -24.79 12.36
CA ALA A 21 -49.87 -25.02 13.06
C ALA A 21 -48.78 -24.92 12.00
N PHE A 22 -48.18 -23.72 11.87
CA PHE A 22 -46.82 -23.66 11.35
C PHE A 22 -46.05 -24.54 12.32
N ALA A 23 -45.65 -25.71 11.80
CA ALA A 23 -44.60 -26.47 12.45
C ALA A 23 -43.51 -25.45 12.73
N ALA A 24 -43.23 -25.22 14.00
CA ALA A 24 -41.96 -24.65 14.41
C ALA A 24 -40.94 -25.58 13.79
N ASN A 25 -40.46 -25.20 12.59
CA ASN A 25 -39.15 -25.62 12.23
C ASN A 25 -38.32 -25.15 13.39
N ASP A 26 -37.92 -26.06 14.23
CA ASP A 26 -36.78 -25.92 15.07
C ASP A 26 -35.65 -25.56 14.12
N VAL A 27 -35.48 -24.24 13.87
CA VAL A 27 -34.21 -23.69 13.52
C VAL A 27 -33.43 -23.95 14.80
N LEU A 28 -32.87 -25.15 14.88
CA LEU A 28 -31.72 -25.38 15.71
C LEU A 28 -30.79 -24.26 15.34
N LEU A 29 -30.74 -23.22 16.19
CA LEU A 29 -29.61 -22.33 16.28
C LEU A 29 -28.46 -23.26 16.65
N ILE A 30 -27.89 -23.90 15.61
CA ILE A 30 -26.58 -24.55 15.71
C ILE A 30 -25.70 -23.39 16.08
N ALA A 31 -25.36 -23.26 17.37
CA ALA A 31 -24.33 -22.35 17.82
C ALA A 31 -23.16 -22.59 16.86
N PRO A 32 -22.58 -21.54 16.24
CA PRO A 32 -21.46 -21.72 15.34
C PRO A 32 -20.49 -22.66 16.05
N LYS A 33 -20.06 -23.72 15.37
CA LYS A 33 -19.07 -24.64 15.89
C LYS A 33 -17.94 -23.77 16.45
N PRO A 34 -17.52 -23.96 17.70
CA PRO A 34 -16.39 -23.18 18.23
C PRO A 34 -15.24 -23.32 17.23
N ASP A 35 -14.68 -22.20 16.79
CA ASP A 35 -13.49 -22.22 15.96
C ASP A 35 -12.38 -22.91 16.74
N THR A 36 -12.16 -24.18 16.43
CA THR A 36 -11.21 -25.03 17.17
C THR A 36 -9.79 -24.47 17.04
N ALA A 37 -9.47 -23.83 15.94
CA ALA A 37 -8.17 -23.19 15.73
C ALA A 37 -7.98 -21.99 16.69
N LYS A 38 -8.99 -21.12 16.82
CA LYS A 38 -8.95 -19.99 17.75
C LYS A 38 -8.91 -20.42 19.21
N LEU A 39 -9.62 -21.49 19.58
CA LEU A 39 -9.55 -22.06 20.94
C LEU A 39 -8.17 -22.65 21.29
N GLU A 40 -7.55 -23.32 20.33
CA GLU A 40 -6.19 -23.84 20.50
C GLU A 40 -5.17 -22.69 20.56
N ALA A 41 -5.32 -21.70 19.68
CA ALA A 41 -4.48 -20.51 19.69
C ALA A 41 -4.57 -19.74 21.01
N ALA A 42 -5.77 -19.53 21.55
CA ALA A 42 -5.97 -18.88 22.87
C ALA A 42 -5.22 -19.61 23.97
N LYS A 43 -5.25 -20.95 24.00
CA LYS A 43 -4.49 -21.75 24.96
C LYS A 43 -2.98 -21.59 24.78
N LEU A 44 -2.49 -21.58 23.53
CA LEU A 44 -1.07 -21.37 23.24
C LEU A 44 -0.62 -19.96 23.63
N ALA A 45 -1.47 -18.95 23.45
CA ALA A 45 -1.21 -17.58 23.86
C ALA A 45 -1.12 -17.45 25.40
N ASP A 46 -2.03 -18.06 26.13
CA ASP A 46 -2.01 -18.07 27.63
C ASP A 46 -0.75 -18.75 28.20
N GLU A 47 -0.22 -19.75 27.50
CA GLU A 47 0.95 -20.52 27.91
C GLU A 47 2.25 -20.03 27.27
N TYR A 48 2.24 -18.90 26.52
CA TYR A 48 3.38 -18.46 25.71
C TYR A 48 4.58 -18.03 26.55
N ASP A 49 5.72 -18.68 26.33
CA ASP A 49 6.96 -18.34 27.04
C ASP A 49 7.74 -17.24 26.33
N TRP A 50 7.46 -16.00 26.69
CA TRP A 50 8.16 -14.82 26.17
C TRP A 50 9.65 -14.77 26.52
N LYS A 51 10.09 -15.55 27.52
CA LYS A 51 11.46 -15.57 28.02
C LYS A 51 12.30 -16.74 27.54
N GLN A 52 11.76 -17.59 26.68
CA GLN A 52 12.44 -18.83 26.22
C GLN A 52 13.81 -18.57 25.58
N LEU A 53 14.12 -17.35 25.13
CA LEU A 53 15.40 -16.94 24.54
C LEU A 53 16.17 -15.93 25.42
N GLU A 54 15.67 -15.58 26.62
CA GLU A 54 16.30 -14.62 27.52
C GLU A 54 17.74 -15.02 27.86
N GLY A 55 18.66 -14.05 27.82
CA GLY A 55 20.07 -14.27 28.15
C GLY A 55 20.93 -14.95 27.07
N GLN A 56 20.37 -15.31 25.93
CA GLN A 56 21.13 -15.88 24.80
C GLN A 56 21.88 -14.84 23.97
N GLY A 57 21.71 -13.54 24.24
CA GLY A 57 22.42 -12.46 23.54
C GLY A 57 21.99 -12.25 22.09
N ILE A 58 20.74 -12.60 21.76
CA ILE A 58 20.18 -12.50 20.41
C ILE A 58 19.93 -11.03 20.06
N THR A 59 20.28 -10.66 18.83
CA THR A 59 19.84 -9.42 18.19
C THR A 59 19.00 -9.78 16.98
N LEU A 60 17.73 -9.39 16.99
CA LEU A 60 16.78 -9.58 15.90
C LEU A 60 16.91 -8.42 14.91
N ASN A 61 17.12 -8.72 13.63
CA ASN A 61 17.22 -7.72 12.57
C ASN A 61 15.85 -7.57 11.89
N VAL A 62 15.22 -6.41 12.05
CA VAL A 62 13.92 -6.09 11.49
C VAL A 62 14.07 -5.04 10.37
N PHE A 63 13.41 -5.25 9.24
CA PHE A 63 13.43 -4.36 8.09
C PHE A 63 12.00 -4.00 7.69
N ASN A 64 11.63 -2.75 7.89
CA ASN A 64 10.27 -2.24 7.71
C ASN A 64 10.29 -0.96 6.88
N TRP A 65 9.13 -0.41 6.57
CA TRP A 65 8.97 0.91 5.96
C TRP A 65 9.37 2.03 6.92
N GLY A 66 9.64 3.22 6.40
CA GLY A 66 9.68 4.45 7.16
C GLY A 66 8.29 4.74 7.77
N GLU A 67 8.24 5.46 8.90
CA GLU A 67 7.02 5.91 9.60
C GLU A 67 5.91 4.82 9.75
N TYR A 68 6.30 3.55 9.90
CA TYR A 68 5.39 2.40 9.81
C TYR A 68 5.32 1.57 11.08
N MET A 69 5.77 2.13 12.20
CA MET A 69 5.73 1.51 13.53
C MET A 69 5.83 2.58 14.61
N SER A 70 5.07 2.42 15.69
CA SER A 70 5.18 3.26 16.88
C SER A 70 6.53 3.03 17.58
N LEU A 71 7.39 4.04 17.57
CA LEU A 71 8.72 4.01 18.17
C LEU A 71 8.86 4.98 19.34
N GLY A 72 7.73 5.33 19.99
CA GLY A 72 7.70 6.13 21.21
C GLY A 72 7.66 7.63 20.97
N GLN A 73 7.32 8.08 19.76
CA GLN A 73 7.08 9.49 19.46
C GLN A 73 5.87 9.98 20.25
N ASP A 74 5.91 11.25 20.69
CA ASP A 74 4.83 11.94 21.39
C ASP A 74 4.26 11.21 22.63
N GLY A 75 5.06 10.30 23.21
CA GLY A 75 4.68 9.51 24.37
C GLY A 75 3.91 8.23 24.05
N ALA A 76 3.78 7.87 22.78
CA ALA A 76 3.23 6.60 22.33
C ALA A 76 4.09 5.39 22.78
N MET A 77 3.56 4.19 22.67
CA MET A 77 4.30 2.96 22.95
C MET A 77 5.52 2.85 22.03
N HIS A 78 6.68 2.53 22.59
CA HIS A 78 7.84 2.17 21.78
C HIS A 78 7.88 0.65 21.57
N VAL A 79 7.23 0.16 20.54
CA VAL A 79 7.00 -1.28 20.28
C VAL A 79 8.26 -2.12 20.42
N ASN A 80 9.36 -1.72 19.79
CA ASN A 80 10.61 -2.49 19.85
C ASN A 80 11.21 -2.55 21.28
N LYS A 81 11.11 -1.47 22.09
CA LYS A 81 11.60 -1.48 23.46
C LYS A 81 10.73 -2.34 24.39
N GLU A 82 9.41 -2.35 24.17
CA GLU A 82 8.52 -3.24 24.90
C GLU A 82 8.86 -4.71 24.60
N PHE A 83 9.10 -5.07 23.33
CA PHE A 83 9.56 -6.40 22.97
C PHE A 83 10.90 -6.74 23.64
N GLU A 84 11.88 -5.83 23.60
CA GLU A 84 13.18 -6.01 24.25
C GLU A 84 13.03 -6.21 25.78
N ALA A 85 12.17 -5.44 26.42
CA ALA A 85 11.93 -5.55 27.88
C ALA A 85 11.23 -6.85 28.24
N LEU A 86 10.27 -7.29 27.42
CA LEU A 86 9.51 -8.51 27.63
C LEU A 86 10.37 -9.78 27.45
N THR A 87 11.21 -9.80 26.40
CA THR A 87 11.89 -11.03 25.95
C THR A 87 13.38 -11.09 26.28
N GLY A 88 14.02 -9.93 26.50
CA GLY A 88 15.49 -9.82 26.61
C GLY A 88 16.21 -9.88 25.25
N ILE A 89 15.50 -9.97 24.12
CA ILE A 89 16.04 -9.97 22.76
C ILE A 89 16.22 -8.53 22.31
N LYS A 90 17.39 -8.19 21.75
CA LYS A 90 17.63 -6.86 21.18
C LYS A 90 17.03 -6.74 19.79
N VAL A 91 16.52 -5.55 19.43
CA VAL A 91 15.98 -5.28 18.10
C VAL A 91 16.88 -4.26 17.37
N ASN A 92 17.43 -4.70 16.23
CA ASN A 92 18.09 -3.84 15.27
C ASN A 92 17.08 -3.50 14.16
N TYR A 93 16.45 -2.33 14.27
CA TYR A 93 15.40 -1.90 13.36
C TYR A 93 15.99 -1.00 12.27
N GLN A 94 15.70 -1.31 11.01
CA GLN A 94 16.10 -0.55 9.84
C GLN A 94 14.89 -0.32 8.94
N THR A 95 14.94 0.75 8.13
CA THR A 95 13.86 1.12 7.22
C THR A 95 14.28 1.06 5.76
N PHE A 96 13.28 0.91 4.88
CA PHE A 96 13.40 1.01 3.43
C PHE A 96 12.29 1.89 2.86
N ASP A 97 12.53 2.47 1.68
CA ASP A 97 11.66 3.46 1.06
C ASP A 97 10.75 2.86 -0.02
N ASN A 98 11.06 1.66 -0.53
CA ASN A 98 10.27 0.95 -1.54
C ASN A 98 10.62 -0.54 -1.61
N ASN A 99 9.67 -1.35 -2.11
CA ASN A 99 9.80 -2.80 -2.21
C ASN A 99 10.97 -3.24 -3.10
N GLU A 100 11.25 -2.54 -4.21
CA GLU A 100 12.29 -2.90 -5.17
C GLU A 100 13.69 -2.75 -4.57
N GLY A 101 13.91 -1.67 -3.80
CA GLY A 101 15.14 -1.43 -3.05
C GLY A 101 15.35 -2.46 -1.95
N MET A 102 14.32 -2.73 -1.16
CA MET A 102 14.30 -3.77 -0.12
C MET A 102 14.62 -5.13 -0.73
N TYR A 103 13.91 -5.56 -1.77
CA TYR A 103 14.13 -6.82 -2.47
C TYR A 103 15.56 -6.96 -3.01
N THR A 104 16.08 -5.91 -3.65
CA THR A 104 17.45 -5.89 -4.18
C THR A 104 18.48 -6.06 -3.07
N LYS A 105 18.27 -5.42 -1.92
CA LYS A 105 19.14 -5.52 -0.75
C LYS A 105 19.15 -6.93 -0.17
N LEU A 106 17.99 -7.57 -0.02
CA LEU A 106 17.88 -8.96 0.41
C LEU A 106 18.56 -9.91 -0.59
N LYS A 107 18.25 -9.78 -1.88
CA LYS A 107 18.77 -10.65 -2.93
C LYS A 107 20.29 -10.55 -3.11
N SER A 108 20.88 -9.40 -2.83
CA SER A 108 22.34 -9.21 -2.89
C SER A 108 23.09 -9.94 -1.77
N GLY A 109 22.42 -10.39 -0.71
CA GLY A 109 23.04 -11.05 0.44
C GLY A 109 23.95 -10.13 1.28
N GLY A 110 23.88 -8.80 1.07
CA GLY A 110 24.73 -7.83 1.76
C GLY A 110 24.32 -7.55 3.20
N ALA A 111 23.13 -7.95 3.61
CA ALA A 111 22.60 -7.85 4.97
C ALA A 111 21.64 -9.01 5.24
N ILE A 112 21.63 -9.50 6.49
CA ILE A 112 20.73 -10.55 6.94
C ILE A 112 19.67 -9.91 7.81
N TYR A 113 18.41 -10.17 7.47
CA TYR A 113 17.24 -9.78 8.25
C TYR A 113 16.48 -11.01 8.73
N ASP A 114 15.86 -10.89 9.90
CA ASP A 114 15.07 -11.95 10.51
C ASP A 114 13.56 -11.75 10.28
N VAL A 115 13.11 -10.49 10.23
CA VAL A 115 11.74 -10.11 9.88
C VAL A 115 11.76 -8.98 8.86
N VAL A 116 10.92 -9.08 7.84
CA VAL A 116 10.70 -8.02 6.84
C VAL A 116 9.19 -7.83 6.68
N ILE A 117 8.74 -6.59 6.39
CA ILE A 117 7.32 -6.28 6.20
C ILE A 117 7.11 -5.67 4.80
N PRO A 118 7.10 -6.48 3.73
CA PRO A 118 6.85 -6.02 2.36
C PRO A 118 5.37 -6.03 2.00
N SER A 119 5.04 -5.46 0.83
CA SER A 119 3.69 -5.52 0.27
C SER A 119 3.43 -6.86 -0.44
N ASP A 120 2.17 -7.18 -0.59
CA ASP A 120 1.58 -8.40 -1.14
C ASP A 120 2.24 -8.90 -2.44
N TYR A 121 2.33 -8.05 -3.47
CA TYR A 121 2.95 -8.44 -4.76
C TYR A 121 4.43 -8.81 -4.63
N MET A 122 5.13 -8.16 -3.71
CA MET A 122 6.54 -8.43 -3.44
C MET A 122 6.69 -9.72 -2.63
N ILE A 123 5.80 -9.99 -1.68
CA ILE A 123 5.73 -11.28 -0.97
C ILE A 123 5.53 -12.41 -1.97
N ALA A 124 4.55 -12.27 -2.88
CA ALA A 124 4.29 -13.26 -3.92
C ALA A 124 5.54 -13.52 -4.80
N LYS A 125 6.27 -12.45 -5.17
CA LYS A 125 7.55 -12.57 -5.90
C LYS A 125 8.62 -13.29 -5.08
N MET A 126 8.77 -12.94 -3.80
CA MET A 126 9.76 -13.57 -2.90
C MET A 126 9.44 -15.05 -2.67
N ILE A 127 8.15 -15.44 -2.55
CA ILE A 127 7.71 -16.85 -2.49
C ILE A 127 8.12 -17.59 -3.76
N LYS A 128 7.81 -17.03 -4.94
CA LYS A 128 8.14 -17.62 -6.25
C LYS A 128 9.64 -17.85 -6.43
N GLU A 129 10.47 -17.00 -5.82
CA GLU A 129 11.93 -17.06 -5.89
C GLU A 129 12.57 -17.83 -4.72
N ASP A 130 11.79 -18.52 -3.88
CA ASP A 130 12.25 -19.27 -2.70
C ASP A 130 13.09 -18.43 -1.71
N MET A 131 12.68 -17.19 -1.49
CA MET A 131 13.37 -16.23 -0.63
C MET A 131 12.81 -16.17 0.80
N LEU A 132 11.73 -16.90 1.11
CA LEU A 132 11.06 -16.90 2.41
C LEU A 132 11.09 -18.26 3.08
N GLN A 133 10.95 -18.28 4.41
CA GLN A 133 10.72 -19.47 5.20
C GLN A 133 9.23 -19.61 5.50
N PRO A 134 8.66 -20.83 5.48
CA PRO A 134 7.30 -21.05 5.95
C PRO A 134 7.18 -20.74 7.44
N LEU A 135 6.04 -20.19 7.83
CA LEU A 135 5.72 -19.86 9.22
C LEU A 135 5.27 -21.10 10.00
N ASP A 136 5.69 -21.18 11.27
CA ASP A 136 5.10 -22.08 12.24
C ASP A 136 3.99 -21.36 13.02
N TRP A 137 2.75 -21.56 12.61
CA TRP A 137 1.59 -20.90 13.19
C TRP A 137 1.36 -21.25 14.67
N SER A 138 1.93 -22.35 15.18
CA SER A 138 1.90 -22.67 16.60
C SER A 138 2.73 -21.71 17.47
N LEU A 139 3.67 -20.97 16.83
CA LEU A 139 4.52 -19.96 17.48
C LEU A 139 3.95 -18.52 17.38
N ILE A 140 2.83 -18.36 16.68
CA ILE A 140 2.19 -17.05 16.46
C ILE A 140 0.67 -17.09 16.77
N PRO A 141 0.27 -17.60 17.96
CA PRO A 141 -1.14 -17.80 18.32
C PRO A 141 -1.96 -16.51 18.29
N ASN A 142 -1.38 -15.35 18.61
CA ASN A 142 -2.10 -14.08 18.59
C ASN A 142 -2.60 -13.73 17.18
N ALA A 143 -1.80 -13.96 16.15
CA ALA A 143 -2.24 -13.75 14.78
C ALA A 143 -3.43 -14.65 14.42
N THR A 144 -3.41 -15.92 14.82
CA THR A 144 -4.53 -16.85 14.61
C THR A 144 -5.81 -16.39 15.30
N MET A 145 -5.69 -15.77 16.49
CA MET A 145 -6.85 -15.30 17.25
C MET A 145 -7.47 -14.03 16.65
N TYR A 146 -6.64 -13.10 16.21
CA TYR A 146 -7.07 -11.73 16.01
C TYR A 146 -7.05 -11.25 14.56
N ILE A 147 -6.26 -11.85 13.66
CA ILE A 147 -6.30 -11.43 12.25
C ILE A 147 -7.66 -11.83 11.63
N SER A 148 -8.30 -10.86 10.98
CA SER A 148 -9.57 -11.07 10.30
C SER A 148 -9.42 -12.03 9.12
N GLU A 149 -10.37 -12.96 8.99
CA GLU A 149 -10.44 -13.89 7.85
C GLU A 149 -10.49 -13.17 6.49
N LYS A 150 -10.98 -11.93 6.46
CA LYS A 150 -11.01 -11.09 5.25
C LYS A 150 -9.61 -10.86 4.66
N TYR A 151 -8.58 -10.83 5.49
CA TYR A 151 -7.18 -10.56 5.10
C TYR A 151 -6.31 -11.82 5.11
N MET A 152 -6.91 -13.00 5.34
CA MET A 152 -6.25 -14.28 5.29
C MET A 152 -6.52 -15.00 3.97
N ASP A 153 -5.65 -15.93 3.59
CA ASP A 153 -5.80 -16.78 2.39
C ASP A 153 -5.93 -15.96 1.08
N LEU A 154 -5.22 -14.83 1.01
CA LEU A 154 -5.20 -13.98 -0.18
C LEU A 154 -4.31 -14.57 -1.27
N GLU A 155 -4.55 -14.15 -2.53
CA GLU A 155 -3.90 -14.72 -3.72
C GLU A 155 -2.35 -14.64 -3.68
N TYR A 156 -1.80 -13.66 -2.99
CA TYR A 156 -0.35 -13.48 -2.90
C TYR A 156 0.36 -14.53 -2.03
N ASP A 157 -0.34 -15.12 -1.06
CA ASP A 157 0.15 -16.19 -0.18
C ASP A 157 -1.00 -17.14 0.25
N PRO A 158 -1.48 -18.03 -0.64
CA PRO A 158 -2.58 -18.93 -0.34
C PRO A 158 -2.29 -19.79 0.89
N GLY A 159 -3.21 -19.77 1.85
CA GLY A 159 -3.11 -20.46 3.13
C GLY A 159 -2.19 -19.78 4.14
N ASN A 160 -1.70 -18.57 3.88
CA ASN A 160 -0.78 -17.82 4.73
C ASN A 160 0.42 -18.67 5.19
N VAL A 161 1.06 -19.33 4.24
CA VAL A 161 2.21 -20.20 4.52
C VAL A 161 3.44 -19.39 4.95
N TYR A 162 3.59 -18.17 4.44
CA TYR A 162 4.80 -17.37 4.57
C TYR A 162 4.58 -16.02 5.25
N SER A 163 3.34 -15.53 5.36
CA SER A 163 3.05 -14.16 5.78
C SER A 163 1.96 -14.05 6.83
N VAL A 164 2.11 -13.03 7.70
CA VAL A 164 1.08 -12.57 8.64
C VAL A 164 0.69 -11.15 8.28
N PRO A 165 -0.56 -10.85 7.92
CA PRO A 165 -1.02 -9.50 7.61
C PRO A 165 -0.71 -8.52 8.75
N TYR A 166 -0.15 -7.36 8.40
CA TYR A 166 0.24 -6.31 9.33
C TYR A 166 -0.65 -5.08 9.22
N THR A 167 -0.80 -4.55 8.00
CA THR A 167 -1.69 -3.43 7.67
C THR A 167 -2.27 -3.64 6.27
N TRP A 168 -3.27 -2.82 5.92
CA TRP A 168 -3.75 -2.70 4.55
C TRP A 168 -4.05 -1.23 4.25
N GLY A 169 -4.33 -0.90 3.00
CA GLY A 169 -4.67 0.46 2.64
C GLY A 169 -5.00 0.65 1.17
N THR A 170 -5.29 1.89 0.82
CA THR A 170 -5.53 2.34 -0.56
C THR A 170 -4.57 3.45 -0.93
N VAL A 171 -4.41 3.69 -2.23
CA VAL A 171 -3.69 4.84 -2.77
C VAL A 171 -4.70 5.88 -3.24
N GLY A 172 -4.40 7.16 -3.07
CA GLY A 172 -5.25 8.24 -3.55
C GLY A 172 -4.45 9.50 -3.85
N ILE A 173 -5.15 10.60 -4.04
CA ILE A 173 -4.54 11.93 -4.21
C ILE A 173 -4.65 12.67 -2.89
N ILE A 174 -3.51 13.03 -2.29
CA ILE A 174 -3.43 14.06 -1.26
C ILE A 174 -3.31 15.41 -1.95
N TYR A 175 -4.07 16.39 -1.48
CA TYR A 175 -4.13 17.71 -2.07
C TYR A 175 -4.14 18.80 -1.01
N ASN A 176 -3.55 19.96 -1.33
CA ASN A 176 -3.64 21.14 -0.48
C ASN A 176 -4.84 21.99 -0.90
N SER A 177 -5.86 22.07 -0.05
CA SER A 177 -7.13 22.77 -0.32
C SER A 177 -6.98 24.28 -0.53
N THR A 178 -5.86 24.87 -0.12
CA THR A 178 -5.55 26.29 -0.35
C THR A 178 -4.89 26.55 -1.70
N LEU A 179 -4.40 25.50 -2.38
CA LEU A 179 -3.70 25.59 -3.66
C LEU A 179 -4.51 25.02 -4.82
N VAL A 180 -5.52 24.20 -4.56
CA VAL A 180 -6.40 23.65 -5.60
C VAL A 180 -7.74 24.36 -5.64
N ASN A 181 -8.32 24.51 -6.84
CA ASN A 181 -9.61 25.17 -7.03
C ASN A 181 -10.79 24.26 -6.72
N GLU A 182 -10.62 22.94 -6.87
CA GLU A 182 -11.63 21.91 -6.61
C GLU A 182 -10.96 20.59 -6.18
N VAL A 183 -11.73 19.72 -5.55
CA VAL A 183 -11.25 18.40 -5.13
C VAL A 183 -10.86 17.57 -6.35
N PRO A 184 -9.63 17.02 -6.42
CA PRO A 184 -9.10 16.32 -7.60
C PRO A 184 -9.60 14.86 -7.66
N ILE A 185 -10.84 14.64 -8.08
CA ILE A 185 -11.51 13.33 -8.06
C ILE A 185 -11.04 12.34 -9.14
N SER A 186 -10.07 12.71 -9.97
CA SER A 186 -9.54 11.88 -11.07
C SER A 186 -8.03 11.90 -11.07
N TRP A 187 -7.40 10.77 -11.41
CA TRP A 187 -5.95 10.70 -11.62
C TRP A 187 -5.44 11.69 -12.65
N ALA A 188 -6.28 12.13 -13.59
CA ALA A 188 -5.92 13.14 -14.59
C ALA A 188 -5.50 14.48 -13.98
N ALA A 189 -5.88 14.77 -12.73
CA ALA A 189 -5.45 15.97 -12.01
C ALA A 189 -3.92 16.06 -11.87
N LEU A 190 -3.23 14.92 -11.81
CA LEU A 190 -1.76 14.85 -11.74
C LEU A 190 -1.06 15.18 -13.08
N TRP A 191 -1.82 15.48 -14.15
CA TRP A 191 -1.35 15.93 -15.47
C TRP A 191 -1.83 17.34 -15.80
N ASN A 192 -2.50 18.02 -14.85
CA ASN A 192 -3.07 19.34 -15.11
C ASN A 192 -1.98 20.41 -15.13
N GLU A 193 -1.83 21.10 -16.27
CA GLU A 193 -0.87 22.20 -16.46
C GLU A 193 -1.11 23.39 -15.51
N GLU A 194 -2.33 23.53 -14.96
CA GLU A 194 -2.65 24.57 -13.98
C GLU A 194 -1.81 24.44 -12.70
N TYR A 195 -1.43 23.22 -12.33
CA TYR A 195 -0.61 22.91 -11.16
C TYR A 195 0.85 22.58 -11.54
N ALA A 196 1.32 23.05 -12.70
CA ALA A 196 2.67 22.75 -13.16
C ALA A 196 3.74 23.23 -12.16
N ASN A 197 4.67 22.32 -11.80
CA ASN A 197 5.68 22.44 -10.75
C ASN A 197 5.16 22.44 -9.31
N ASP A 198 3.86 22.14 -9.10
CA ASP A 198 3.24 21.96 -7.79
C ASP A 198 2.66 20.53 -7.65
N ILE A 199 3.01 19.62 -8.56
CA ILE A 199 2.61 18.21 -8.55
C ILE A 199 3.81 17.35 -8.15
N LEU A 200 3.63 16.50 -7.14
CA LEU A 200 4.56 15.42 -6.83
C LEU A 200 4.11 14.12 -7.51
N MET A 201 5.03 13.20 -7.70
CA MET A 201 4.74 11.86 -8.23
C MET A 201 5.56 10.81 -7.50
N PHE A 202 5.10 9.56 -7.45
CA PHE A 202 5.82 8.45 -6.85
C PHE A 202 7.22 8.26 -7.41
N GLY A 203 8.19 8.04 -6.53
CA GLY A 203 9.57 7.70 -6.86
C GLY A 203 9.78 6.25 -7.26
N ASN A 204 8.77 5.37 -7.09
CA ASN A 204 8.82 3.97 -7.48
C ASN A 204 8.03 3.72 -8.78
N SER A 205 8.46 2.71 -9.54
CA SER A 205 7.88 2.39 -10.84
C SER A 205 6.49 1.80 -10.73
N ARG A 206 6.25 0.93 -9.75
CA ARG A 206 5.03 0.14 -9.68
C ARG A 206 3.80 1.02 -9.51
N ASP A 207 3.82 1.95 -8.56
CA ASP A 207 2.72 2.87 -8.33
C ASP A 207 2.60 3.93 -9.43
N ALA A 208 3.72 4.46 -9.94
CA ALA A 208 3.69 5.44 -11.01
C ALA A 208 3.02 4.88 -12.29
N PHE A 209 3.37 3.67 -12.70
CA PHE A 209 2.75 2.99 -13.84
C PHE A 209 1.29 2.66 -13.58
N ALA A 210 0.94 2.20 -12.36
CA ALA A 210 -0.44 1.90 -11.99
C ALA A 210 -1.35 3.12 -12.17
N ILE A 211 -0.93 4.28 -11.69
CA ILE A 211 -1.69 5.53 -11.81
C ILE A 211 -1.87 5.94 -13.28
N ALA A 212 -0.82 5.87 -14.09
CA ALA A 212 -0.89 6.17 -15.50
C ALA A 212 -1.83 5.21 -16.25
N LEU A 213 -1.81 3.91 -15.90
CA LEU A 213 -2.69 2.90 -16.48
C LEU A 213 -4.16 3.14 -16.09
N LEU A 214 -4.45 3.34 -14.80
CA LEU A 214 -5.80 3.61 -14.31
C LEU A 214 -6.38 4.88 -14.97
N LYS A 215 -5.61 5.97 -15.04
CA LYS A 215 -5.99 7.18 -15.75
C LYS A 215 -6.40 6.91 -17.21
N ASN A 216 -5.77 5.95 -17.86
CA ASN A 216 -6.05 5.54 -19.23
C ASN A 216 -7.13 4.43 -19.33
N GLY A 217 -7.84 4.13 -18.24
CA GLY A 217 -8.91 3.12 -18.17
C GLY A 217 -8.39 1.68 -18.36
N ARG A 218 -7.13 1.44 -17.99
CA ARG A 218 -6.50 0.11 -18.02
C ARG A 218 -6.35 -0.44 -16.58
N SER A 219 -6.18 -1.75 -16.46
CA SER A 219 -5.82 -2.37 -15.18
C SER A 219 -4.45 -1.86 -14.70
N LEU A 220 -4.31 -1.65 -13.38
CA LEU A 220 -3.03 -1.32 -12.75
C LEU A 220 -1.96 -2.44 -12.89
N ASN A 221 -2.38 -3.63 -13.36
CA ASN A 221 -1.50 -4.74 -13.67
C ASN A 221 -1.30 -4.86 -15.19
N PRO A 222 -0.23 -4.30 -15.77
CA PRO A 222 0.03 -4.38 -17.22
C PRO A 222 0.20 -5.85 -17.64
N LYS A 223 -0.47 -6.23 -18.72
CA LYS A 223 -0.45 -7.59 -19.28
C LYS A 223 0.25 -7.68 -20.62
N THR A 224 0.47 -6.55 -21.26
CA THR A 224 1.06 -6.45 -22.58
C THR A 224 2.15 -5.38 -22.62
N LEU A 225 3.05 -5.46 -23.61
CA LEU A 225 4.03 -4.38 -23.84
C LEU A 225 3.36 -3.06 -24.24
N ASP A 226 2.18 -3.12 -24.88
CA ASP A 226 1.36 -1.94 -25.20
C ASP A 226 0.88 -1.22 -23.92
N ASP A 227 0.55 -1.95 -22.85
CA ASP A 227 0.21 -1.34 -21.57
C ASP A 227 1.40 -0.56 -20.99
N VAL A 228 2.61 -1.14 -21.10
CA VAL A 228 3.84 -0.49 -20.64
C VAL A 228 4.14 0.76 -21.47
N GLU A 229 4.00 0.68 -22.80
CA GLU A 229 4.23 1.79 -23.71
C GLU A 229 3.27 2.96 -23.46
N VAL A 230 1.97 2.69 -23.32
CA VAL A 230 0.95 3.70 -23.02
C VAL A 230 1.25 4.41 -21.71
N ALA A 231 1.58 3.67 -20.65
CA ALA A 231 1.92 4.28 -19.36
C ALA A 231 3.23 5.08 -19.44
N MET A 232 4.24 4.59 -20.15
CA MET A 232 5.52 5.29 -20.35
C MET A 232 5.33 6.62 -21.08
N GLU A 233 4.58 6.63 -22.19
CA GLU A 233 4.31 7.85 -22.96
C GLU A 233 3.58 8.89 -22.11
N ASP A 234 2.61 8.44 -21.32
CA ASP A 234 1.82 9.29 -20.44
C ASP A 234 2.66 9.88 -19.30
N LEU A 235 3.52 9.08 -18.67
CA LEU A 235 4.46 9.55 -17.64
C LEU A 235 5.55 10.48 -18.19
N ILE A 236 5.99 10.29 -19.45
CA ILE A 236 6.89 11.23 -20.12
C ILE A 236 6.19 12.57 -20.34
N ALA A 237 4.93 12.56 -20.78
CA ALA A 237 4.13 13.78 -20.95
C ALA A 237 3.93 14.52 -19.62
N GLN A 238 3.73 13.78 -18.51
CA GLN A 238 3.59 14.32 -17.16
C GLN A 238 4.82 15.10 -16.68
N LYS A 239 6.02 14.77 -17.16
CA LYS A 239 7.27 15.43 -16.69
C LYS A 239 7.27 16.94 -16.86
N GLY A 240 6.44 17.48 -17.76
CA GLY A 240 6.29 18.92 -17.94
C GLY A 240 5.62 19.64 -16.76
N VAL A 241 4.90 18.92 -15.93
CA VAL A 241 4.13 19.46 -14.80
C VAL A 241 4.63 18.99 -13.44
N VAL A 242 5.37 17.89 -13.38
CA VAL A 242 5.86 17.31 -12.11
C VAL A 242 6.99 18.15 -11.52
N GLN A 243 6.86 18.51 -10.24
CA GLN A 243 7.90 19.16 -9.45
C GLN A 243 9.01 18.18 -9.09
N ALA A 244 8.64 17.03 -8.53
CA ALA A 244 9.58 16.01 -8.07
C ALA A 244 8.94 14.61 -8.06
N TYR A 245 9.81 13.60 -8.17
CA TYR A 245 9.47 12.21 -7.85
C TYR A 245 9.95 11.95 -6.43
N VAL A 246 9.03 11.56 -5.55
CA VAL A 246 9.25 11.46 -4.10
C VAL A 246 8.90 10.07 -3.56
N ASN A 247 9.51 9.73 -2.45
CA ASN A 247 9.08 8.71 -1.51
C ASN A 247 8.73 9.45 -0.19
N ASP A 248 9.40 9.18 0.92
CA ASP A 248 9.12 9.81 2.21
C ASP A 248 9.35 11.34 2.24
N GLU A 249 10.06 11.91 1.24
CA GLU A 249 10.19 13.36 1.09
C GLU A 249 8.85 14.09 0.88
N ILE A 250 7.78 13.32 0.59
CA ILE A 250 6.43 13.89 0.47
C ILE A 250 5.95 14.53 1.77
N PHE A 251 6.32 13.95 2.94
CA PHE A 251 5.91 14.48 4.24
C PHE A 251 6.33 15.94 4.38
N ASP A 252 7.62 16.23 4.22
CA ASP A 252 8.13 17.60 4.31
C ASP A 252 7.46 18.54 3.31
N LYS A 253 7.25 18.07 2.07
CA LYS A 253 6.72 18.90 0.98
C LYS A 253 5.22 19.21 1.14
N MET A 254 4.41 18.21 1.47
CA MET A 254 2.97 18.41 1.63
C MET A 254 2.65 19.12 2.94
N CYS A 255 3.26 18.74 4.05
CA CYS A 255 3.10 19.44 5.34
C CYS A 255 3.62 20.87 5.27
N GLY A 256 4.70 21.12 4.55
CA GLY A 256 5.25 22.47 4.30
C GLY A 256 4.46 23.33 3.31
N GLY A 257 3.46 22.76 2.62
CA GLY A 257 2.67 23.47 1.60
C GLY A 257 3.44 23.78 0.31
N GLU A 258 4.48 22.98 0.00
CA GLU A 258 5.35 23.16 -1.17
C GLU A 258 4.78 22.53 -2.45
N ALA A 259 3.67 21.76 -2.36
CA ALA A 259 3.00 21.15 -3.49
C ALA A 259 1.49 21.20 -3.34
N ALA A 260 0.79 21.25 -4.47
CA ALA A 260 -0.66 21.27 -4.54
C ALA A 260 -1.26 19.86 -4.54
N LEU A 261 -0.62 18.93 -5.24
CA LEU A 261 -1.12 17.57 -5.49
C LEU A 261 0.00 16.52 -5.39
N ALA A 262 -0.33 15.39 -4.79
CA ALA A 262 0.53 14.21 -4.81
C ALA A 262 -0.31 12.93 -4.77
N PRO A 263 0.07 11.85 -5.47
CA PRO A 263 -0.46 10.52 -5.18
C PRO A 263 0.26 9.95 -3.97
N TYR A 264 -0.47 9.39 -3.01
CA TYR A 264 0.17 8.70 -1.89
C TYR A 264 -0.75 7.71 -1.19
N TYR A 265 -0.20 7.02 -0.20
CA TYR A 265 -0.90 6.01 0.60
C TYR A 265 -1.81 6.68 1.64
N ALA A 266 -2.99 6.08 1.85
CA ALA A 266 -4.04 6.68 2.69
C ALA A 266 -3.62 6.91 4.15
N GLY A 267 -2.88 5.98 4.76
CA GLY A 267 -2.42 6.13 6.15
C GLY A 267 -1.44 7.29 6.32
N ASP A 268 -0.43 7.38 5.43
CA ASP A 268 0.52 8.50 5.45
C ASP A 268 -0.17 9.83 5.15
N ALA A 269 -1.19 9.82 4.28
CA ALA A 269 -1.99 11.02 4.03
C ALA A 269 -2.71 11.49 5.30
N LEU A 270 -3.25 10.57 6.11
CA LEU A 270 -3.86 10.93 7.39
C LEU A 270 -2.83 11.53 8.37
N THR A 271 -1.64 10.94 8.47
CA THR A 271 -0.55 11.50 9.29
C THR A 271 -0.19 12.93 8.85
N MET A 272 -0.08 13.17 7.53
CA MET A 272 0.17 14.51 7.00
C MET A 272 -0.99 15.49 7.24
N MET A 273 -2.25 15.00 7.18
CA MET A 273 -3.45 15.81 7.45
C MET A 273 -3.57 16.21 8.92
N GLU A 274 -3.07 15.41 9.85
CA GLU A 274 -2.97 15.79 11.27
C GLU A 274 -1.96 16.94 11.47
N GLU A 275 -0.84 16.91 10.74
CA GLU A 275 0.17 17.96 10.82
C GLU A 275 -0.24 19.24 10.09
N ASN A 276 -0.89 19.11 8.92
CA ASN A 276 -1.35 20.23 8.11
C ASN A 276 -2.86 20.09 7.77
N PRO A 277 -3.76 20.80 8.48
CA PRO A 277 -5.21 20.71 8.27
C PRO A 277 -5.71 21.29 6.92
N ASP A 278 -4.84 21.94 6.14
CA ASP A 278 -5.17 22.37 4.78
C ASP A 278 -5.13 21.21 3.77
N LEU A 279 -4.59 20.06 4.17
CA LEU A 279 -4.53 18.88 3.32
C LEU A 279 -5.86 18.11 3.32
N GLY A 280 -6.16 17.48 2.20
CA GLY A 280 -7.26 16.56 2.04
C GLY A 280 -6.83 15.34 1.21
N PHE A 281 -7.61 14.27 1.28
CA PHE A 281 -7.34 13.05 0.53
C PHE A 281 -8.58 12.57 -0.20
N VAL A 282 -8.41 12.03 -1.40
CA VAL A 282 -9.49 11.46 -2.21
C VAL A 282 -9.01 10.25 -3.00
N VAL A 283 -9.84 9.20 -3.05
CA VAL A 283 -9.64 8.09 -3.97
C VAL A 283 -10.27 8.45 -5.32
N PRO A 284 -9.51 8.44 -6.43
CA PRO A 284 -10.01 8.79 -7.74
C PRO A 284 -11.06 7.83 -8.29
N VAL A 285 -11.95 8.37 -9.13
CA VAL A 285 -13.11 7.63 -9.68
C VAL A 285 -12.71 6.50 -10.63
N GLU A 286 -11.53 6.55 -11.22
CA GLU A 286 -11.01 5.49 -12.10
C GLU A 286 -10.64 4.21 -11.34
N GLY A 287 -10.63 4.27 -10.02
CA GLY A 287 -10.19 3.18 -9.15
C GLY A 287 -8.77 3.37 -8.63
N THR A 288 -8.35 2.43 -7.79
CA THR A 288 -7.04 2.51 -7.13
C THR A 288 -6.48 1.15 -6.76
N ASN A 289 -5.23 1.13 -6.31
CA ASN A 289 -4.62 -0.02 -5.65
C ASN A 289 -5.13 -0.16 -4.21
N MET A 290 -5.55 -1.38 -3.84
CA MET A 290 -5.66 -1.83 -2.45
C MET A 290 -4.52 -2.80 -2.19
N PHE A 291 -3.74 -2.56 -1.16
CA PHE A 291 -2.59 -3.39 -0.81
C PHE A 291 -2.72 -3.97 0.59
N THR A 292 -1.99 -5.04 0.84
CA THR A 292 -1.78 -5.63 2.17
C THR A 292 -0.29 -5.78 2.39
N ASP A 293 0.20 -5.18 3.47
CA ASP A 293 1.57 -5.40 3.92
C ASP A 293 1.56 -6.48 5.00
N ALA A 294 2.55 -7.37 4.96
CA ALA A 294 2.57 -8.50 5.86
C ALA A 294 3.99 -8.82 6.35
N ALA A 295 4.10 -9.30 7.59
CA ALA A 295 5.35 -9.75 8.16
C ALA A 295 5.75 -11.11 7.61
N VAL A 296 6.98 -11.22 7.14
CA VAL A 296 7.58 -12.45 6.58
C VAL A 296 8.95 -12.71 7.20
N ILE A 297 9.39 -13.97 7.15
CA ILE A 297 10.72 -14.40 7.59
C ILE A 297 11.55 -14.75 6.35
N PRO A 298 12.63 -14.00 6.05
CA PRO A 298 13.51 -14.31 4.94
C PRO A 298 14.17 -15.70 5.06
N LYS A 299 14.50 -16.30 3.91
CA LYS A 299 15.11 -17.63 3.84
C LYS A 299 16.39 -17.74 4.67
N ASP A 300 17.20 -16.68 4.66
CA ASP A 300 18.51 -16.63 5.31
C ASP A 300 18.47 -16.12 6.75
N ALA A 301 17.27 -15.91 7.33
CA ALA A 301 17.08 -15.47 8.70
C ALA A 301 17.84 -16.36 9.68
N GLN A 302 18.57 -15.74 10.60
CA GLN A 302 19.42 -16.46 11.57
C GLN A 302 18.70 -16.75 12.89
N ASN A 303 17.67 -15.95 13.20
CA ASN A 303 16.97 -15.99 14.50
C ASN A 303 15.48 -16.32 14.29
N VAL A 304 15.19 -17.45 13.62
CA VAL A 304 13.83 -17.83 13.17
C VAL A 304 12.83 -17.89 14.32
N LEU A 305 13.20 -18.47 15.49
CA LEU A 305 12.32 -18.52 16.65
C LEU A 305 12.06 -17.09 17.21
N ALA A 306 13.09 -16.25 17.30
CA ALA A 306 12.93 -14.86 17.73
C ALA A 306 12.07 -14.04 16.74
N ALA A 307 12.16 -14.35 15.44
CA ALA A 307 11.31 -13.76 14.40
C ALA A 307 9.83 -14.12 14.61
N HIS A 308 9.51 -15.39 14.87
CA HIS A 308 8.15 -15.80 15.23
C HIS A 308 7.66 -15.13 16.52
N MET A 309 8.52 -15.03 17.54
CA MET A 309 8.18 -14.34 18.79
C MET A 309 7.85 -12.86 18.52
N TYR A 310 8.62 -12.20 17.66
CA TYR A 310 8.38 -10.80 17.31
C TYR A 310 7.08 -10.64 16.50
N ILE A 311 6.82 -11.50 15.52
CA ILE A 311 5.56 -11.50 14.77
C ILE A 311 4.38 -11.77 15.71
N ASN A 312 4.49 -12.72 16.65
CA ASN A 312 3.45 -12.94 17.66
C ASN A 312 3.24 -11.73 18.55
N PHE A 313 4.31 -11.03 18.95
CA PHE A 313 4.25 -9.80 19.74
C PHE A 313 3.58 -8.64 18.99
N LEU A 314 3.86 -8.46 17.70
CA LEU A 314 3.17 -7.46 16.88
C LEU A 314 1.65 -7.69 16.82
N ASN A 315 1.19 -8.90 17.12
CA ASN A 315 -0.21 -9.29 17.19
C ASN A 315 -0.74 -9.37 18.65
N GLU A 316 -0.02 -8.86 19.66
CA GLU A 316 -0.63 -8.53 20.96
C GLU A 316 -1.60 -7.36 20.78
N VAL A 317 -2.77 -7.40 21.40
CA VAL A 317 -3.85 -6.43 21.19
C VAL A 317 -3.38 -4.99 21.42
N ASP A 318 -2.67 -4.76 22.53
CA ASP A 318 -2.19 -3.42 22.90
C ASP A 318 -1.10 -2.92 21.94
N VAL A 319 -0.28 -3.83 21.40
CA VAL A 319 0.79 -3.51 20.44
C VAL A 319 0.21 -3.19 19.07
N ALA A 320 -0.73 -4.03 18.61
CA ALA A 320 -1.42 -3.80 17.34
C ALA A 320 -2.25 -2.49 17.37
N LEU A 321 -2.88 -2.19 18.52
CA LEU A 321 -3.60 -0.93 18.74
C LEU A 321 -2.64 0.26 18.68
N ALA A 322 -1.54 0.22 19.43
CA ALA A 322 -0.56 1.30 19.45
C ALA A 322 0.05 1.58 18.06
N ASN A 323 0.28 0.53 17.26
CA ASN A 323 0.71 0.72 15.88
C ASN A 323 -0.40 1.35 15.04
N ALA A 324 -1.64 0.84 15.08
CA ALA A 324 -2.75 1.36 14.28
C ALA A 324 -3.07 2.84 14.60
N GLU A 325 -3.02 3.23 15.87
CA GLU A 325 -3.23 4.62 16.32
C GLU A 325 -2.10 5.55 15.87
N TYR A 326 -0.87 5.04 15.79
CA TYR A 326 0.28 5.85 15.40
C TYR A 326 0.42 6.01 13.88
N ILE A 327 0.28 4.89 13.11
CA ILE A 327 0.53 4.91 11.67
C ILE A 327 -0.71 5.29 10.84
N TYR A 328 -1.91 5.36 11.45
CA TYR A 328 -3.20 5.66 10.81
C TYR A 328 -3.61 4.69 9.68
N TYR A 329 -2.88 3.61 9.48
CA TYR A 329 -3.27 2.58 8.51
C TYR A 329 -4.35 1.67 9.09
N PRO A 330 -5.32 1.25 8.26
CA PRO A 330 -6.32 0.28 8.69
C PRO A 330 -5.66 -1.02 9.13
N THR A 331 -6.09 -1.51 10.29
CA THR A 331 -5.56 -2.76 10.84
C THR A 331 -6.38 -3.97 10.40
N PRO A 332 -5.74 -5.10 10.03
CA PRO A 332 -6.41 -6.37 9.86
C PRO A 332 -6.70 -7.07 11.20
N HIS A 333 -6.20 -6.54 12.31
CA HIS A 333 -6.24 -7.12 13.66
C HIS A 333 -7.52 -6.73 14.38
N MET A 334 -8.50 -7.65 14.51
CA MET A 334 -9.84 -7.37 15.03
C MET A 334 -9.85 -6.91 16.49
N GLY A 335 -8.96 -7.45 17.34
CA GLY A 335 -8.87 -7.01 18.73
C GLY A 335 -8.43 -5.55 18.86
N ALA A 336 -7.50 -5.09 18.03
CA ALA A 336 -7.11 -3.69 17.97
C ALA A 336 -8.21 -2.82 17.35
N TYR A 337 -8.81 -3.26 16.24
CA TYR A 337 -9.91 -2.54 15.59
C TYR A 337 -11.07 -2.24 16.54
N GLU A 338 -11.47 -3.19 17.38
CA GLU A 338 -12.55 -2.99 18.36
C GLU A 338 -12.23 -1.88 19.38
N LEU A 339 -10.95 -1.68 19.72
CA LEU A 339 -10.48 -0.69 20.68
C LEU A 339 -10.17 0.68 20.08
N LEU A 340 -10.01 0.80 18.76
CA LEU A 340 -9.86 2.09 18.08
C LEU A 340 -11.04 3.00 18.43
N ASP A 341 -10.79 4.29 18.47
CA ASP A 341 -11.87 5.26 18.66
C ASP A 341 -12.84 5.29 17.45
N GLU A 342 -14.03 5.84 17.66
CA GLU A 342 -15.07 5.88 16.65
C GLU A 342 -14.72 6.83 15.49
N ASP A 343 -13.92 7.86 15.74
CA ASP A 343 -13.49 8.80 14.69
C ASP A 343 -12.57 8.10 13.71
N MET A 344 -11.63 7.28 14.20
CA MET A 344 -10.76 6.48 13.34
C MET A 344 -11.53 5.40 12.57
N LYS A 345 -12.43 4.64 13.25
CA LYS A 345 -13.25 3.60 12.60
C LYS A 345 -14.14 4.14 11.48
N ASN A 346 -14.65 5.35 11.66
CA ASN A 346 -15.54 6.00 10.69
C ASN A 346 -14.81 6.93 9.72
N ASN A 347 -13.48 6.98 9.78
CA ASN A 347 -12.69 7.80 8.85
C ASN A 347 -12.69 7.19 7.44
N PRO A 348 -13.28 7.85 6.44
CA PRO A 348 -13.41 7.28 5.09
C PRO A 348 -12.08 7.20 4.33
N VAL A 349 -11.02 7.82 4.82
CA VAL A 349 -9.67 7.70 4.27
C VAL A 349 -9.02 6.40 4.72
N ALA A 350 -9.08 6.10 6.03
CA ALA A 350 -8.58 4.83 6.58
C ALA A 350 -9.47 3.65 6.19
N TYR A 351 -10.78 3.78 6.42
CA TYR A 351 -11.77 2.74 6.17
C TYR A 351 -12.77 3.17 5.09
N PRO A 352 -12.39 3.12 3.81
CA PRO A 352 -13.24 3.53 2.71
C PRO A 352 -14.49 2.65 2.59
N SER A 353 -15.56 3.23 2.02
CA SER A 353 -16.83 2.51 1.82
C SER A 353 -16.69 1.32 0.87
N ASP A 354 -17.63 0.38 0.97
CA ASP A 354 -17.70 -0.79 0.09
C ASP A 354 -17.74 -0.40 -1.40
N ASP A 355 -18.37 0.73 -1.76
CA ASP A 355 -18.40 1.23 -3.14
C ASP A 355 -17.00 1.63 -3.64
N VAL A 356 -16.18 2.25 -2.80
CA VAL A 356 -14.77 2.55 -3.11
C VAL A 356 -13.96 1.28 -3.22
N LEU A 357 -14.11 0.37 -2.24
CA LEU A 357 -13.39 -0.91 -2.22
C LEU A 357 -13.76 -1.82 -3.41
N ALA A 358 -15.00 -1.76 -3.90
CA ALA A 358 -15.42 -2.50 -5.10
C ALA A 358 -14.71 -2.03 -6.39
N ASN A 359 -14.12 -0.83 -6.39
CA ASN A 359 -13.37 -0.26 -7.51
C ASN A 359 -11.86 -0.26 -7.27
N THR A 360 -11.36 -1.20 -6.48
CA THR A 360 -9.93 -1.39 -6.25
C THR A 360 -9.41 -2.61 -6.98
N GLU A 361 -8.12 -2.58 -7.30
CA GLU A 361 -7.37 -3.75 -7.76
C GLU A 361 -6.17 -3.98 -6.81
N VAL A 362 -5.74 -5.22 -6.71
CA VAL A 362 -4.52 -5.62 -5.97
C VAL A 362 -3.39 -5.82 -6.98
N PHE A 363 -2.17 -5.47 -6.61
CA PHE A 363 -1.01 -5.77 -7.43
C PHE A 363 -0.77 -7.28 -7.51
N THR A 364 -0.51 -7.77 -8.72
CA THR A 364 -0.14 -9.16 -8.98
C THR A 364 1.31 -9.27 -9.45
N ILE A 365 1.87 -10.47 -9.44
CA ILE A 365 3.18 -10.72 -10.06
C ILE A 365 3.06 -10.47 -11.57
N LEU A 366 3.91 -9.61 -12.08
CA LEU A 366 4.01 -9.39 -13.52
C LEU A 366 4.80 -10.51 -14.20
N ASP A 367 4.49 -10.76 -15.47
CA ASP A 367 5.33 -11.58 -16.32
C ASP A 367 6.74 -10.96 -16.42
N GLU A 368 7.76 -11.80 -16.51
CA GLU A 368 9.18 -11.35 -16.51
C GLU A 368 9.47 -10.36 -17.66
N GLU A 369 8.89 -10.60 -18.84
CA GLU A 369 9.03 -9.69 -19.98
C GLU A 369 8.42 -8.31 -19.70
N ILE A 370 7.24 -8.28 -19.12
CA ILE A 370 6.51 -7.05 -18.73
C ILE A 370 7.27 -6.32 -17.63
N SER A 371 7.69 -7.03 -16.58
CA SER A 371 8.47 -6.45 -15.48
C SER A 371 9.74 -5.78 -15.98
N LYS A 372 10.50 -6.48 -16.84
CA LYS A 372 11.74 -5.95 -17.43
C LYS A 372 11.50 -4.76 -18.36
N ALA A 373 10.41 -4.79 -19.13
CA ALA A 373 10.04 -3.66 -19.99
C ALA A 373 9.68 -2.43 -19.13
N MET A 374 8.93 -2.63 -18.04
CA MET A 374 8.57 -1.57 -17.10
C MET A 374 9.81 -0.96 -16.42
N ASP A 375 10.76 -1.79 -15.95
CA ASP A 375 12.01 -1.32 -15.34
C ASP A 375 12.85 -0.48 -16.33
N THR A 376 12.91 -0.92 -17.59
CA THR A 376 13.59 -0.17 -18.66
C THR A 376 12.91 1.15 -18.94
N ALA A 377 11.58 1.12 -19.13
CA ALA A 377 10.77 2.31 -19.37
C ALA A 377 10.87 3.30 -18.19
N TRP A 378 10.89 2.81 -16.94
CA TRP A 378 11.08 3.66 -15.76
C TRP A 378 12.45 4.37 -15.76
N SER A 379 13.51 3.65 -16.11
CA SER A 379 14.84 4.25 -16.25
C SER A 379 14.85 5.34 -17.33
N ASP A 380 14.17 5.11 -18.45
CA ASP A 380 14.05 6.09 -19.54
C ASP A 380 13.23 7.30 -19.11
N ILE A 381 12.10 7.12 -18.42
CA ILE A 381 11.29 8.20 -17.85
C ILE A 381 12.13 9.04 -16.88
N ARG A 382 12.84 8.41 -15.95
CA ARG A 382 13.67 9.13 -14.97
C ARG A 382 14.79 9.93 -15.62
N SER A 383 15.40 9.41 -16.66
CA SER A 383 16.50 10.07 -17.39
C SER A 383 16.04 11.06 -18.47
N PHE A 384 14.76 11.03 -18.86
CA PHE A 384 14.21 11.90 -19.87
C PHE A 384 14.35 13.37 -19.47
N ASN A 385 14.96 14.18 -20.35
CA ASN A 385 15.13 15.62 -20.14
C ASN A 385 14.39 16.37 -21.25
N GLN A 386 13.19 16.88 -20.94
CA GLN A 386 12.34 17.59 -21.88
C GLN A 386 13.03 18.82 -22.47
N THR A 387 13.74 19.61 -21.66
CA THR A 387 14.44 20.82 -22.09
C THR A 387 15.56 20.50 -23.10
N ALA A 388 16.24 19.36 -22.92
CA ALA A 388 17.28 18.94 -23.86
C ALA A 388 16.70 18.53 -25.23
N ASN A 389 15.54 17.84 -25.21
CA ASN A 389 14.87 17.39 -26.43
C ASN A 389 14.23 18.56 -27.18
N ASP A 390 13.63 19.52 -26.48
CA ASP A 390 13.01 20.72 -27.08
C ASP A 390 14.07 21.62 -27.76
N LEU A 391 15.29 21.63 -27.27
CA LEU A 391 16.41 22.39 -27.86
C LEU A 391 17.14 21.61 -28.95
N PHE A 392 17.08 20.28 -28.99
CA PHE A 392 17.85 19.46 -29.91
C PHE A 392 17.43 19.68 -31.38
N ALA A 393 16.14 19.61 -31.67
CA ALA A 393 15.61 19.78 -33.02
C ALA A 393 15.87 21.18 -33.59
N PRO A 394 15.59 22.29 -32.92
CA PRO A 394 15.91 23.64 -33.43
C PRO A 394 17.42 23.87 -33.51
N THR A 395 18.24 23.31 -32.60
CA THR A 395 19.70 23.45 -32.65
C THR A 395 20.28 22.73 -33.85
N VAL A 396 19.86 21.51 -34.12
CA VAL A 396 20.27 20.75 -35.34
C VAL A 396 19.84 21.47 -36.61
N PHE A 397 18.60 21.99 -36.66
CA PHE A 397 18.11 22.76 -37.79
C PHE A 397 18.93 24.03 -37.99
N LEU A 398 19.29 24.77 -36.98
CA LEU A 398 20.12 25.96 -37.04
C LEU A 398 21.52 25.65 -37.58
N ILE A 399 22.15 24.54 -37.13
CA ILE A 399 23.46 24.08 -37.62
C ILE A 399 23.37 23.73 -39.11
N LEU A 400 22.31 23.05 -39.56
CA LEU A 400 22.12 22.70 -40.97
C LEU A 400 21.93 23.96 -41.84
N VAL A 401 21.18 24.95 -41.37
CA VAL A 401 21.02 26.23 -42.08
C VAL A 401 22.33 26.98 -42.21
N ILE A 402 23.10 27.09 -41.12
CA ILE A 402 24.42 27.73 -41.11
C ILE A 402 25.39 27.00 -42.07
N ALA A 403 25.41 25.67 -42.05
CA ALA A 403 26.24 24.88 -42.97
C ALA A 403 25.85 25.10 -44.42
N THR A 404 24.56 25.16 -44.73
CA THR A 404 24.06 25.40 -46.09
C THR A 404 24.42 26.81 -46.59
N VAL A 405 24.31 27.81 -45.75
CA VAL A 405 24.71 29.20 -46.09
C VAL A 405 26.23 29.26 -46.32
N ALA A 406 27.03 28.64 -45.45
CA ALA A 406 28.48 28.61 -45.59
C ALA A 406 28.93 27.91 -46.92
N ILE A 407 28.31 26.78 -47.28
CA ILE A 407 28.56 26.07 -48.53
C ILE A 407 28.23 26.96 -49.72
N ASN A 408 27.08 27.66 -49.68
CA ASN A 408 26.69 28.53 -50.79
C ASN A 408 27.62 29.77 -50.94
N VAL A 409 28.08 30.36 -49.85
CA VAL A 409 29.07 31.43 -49.87
C VAL A 409 30.39 30.95 -50.43
N ILE A 410 30.90 29.77 -50.03
CA ILE A 410 32.13 29.19 -50.55
C ILE A 410 31.97 28.89 -52.05
N ARG A 411 30.84 28.35 -52.47
CA ARG A 411 30.53 28.04 -53.87
C ARG A 411 30.49 29.31 -54.73
N SER A 412 29.82 30.35 -54.23
CA SER A 412 29.76 31.67 -54.91
C SER A 412 31.15 32.32 -55.04
N ARG A 413 31.97 32.25 -53.99
CA ARG A 413 33.36 32.77 -54.06
C ARG A 413 34.24 31.97 -55.05
N ARG A 414 34.05 30.64 -55.16
CA ARG A 414 34.77 29.80 -56.15
C ARG A 414 34.34 30.12 -57.59
N ILE A 415 33.05 30.39 -57.82
CA ILE A 415 32.52 30.78 -59.14
C ILE A 415 33.06 32.15 -59.53
N LYS A 416 33.05 33.15 -58.64
CA LYS A 416 33.62 34.48 -58.92
C LYS A 416 35.10 34.39 -59.30
N LYS A 417 35.90 33.61 -58.57
CA LYS A 417 37.31 33.40 -58.91
C LYS A 417 37.59 32.71 -60.26
N ARG A 418 36.58 31.98 -60.80
CA ARG A 418 36.70 31.31 -62.13
C ARG A 418 36.33 32.22 -63.31
N ILE A 419 35.64 33.34 -63.05
CA ILE A 419 35.20 34.32 -64.07
C ILE A 419 36.23 35.45 -64.20
N GLU A 420 37.12 35.62 -63.22
CA GLU A 420 38.19 36.62 -63.20
C GLU A 420 39.51 36.11 -63.88
N TYR A 421 39.53 34.86 -64.41
CA TYR A 421 40.59 34.31 -65.23
C TYR A 421 40.03 33.95 -66.62
#